data_8025eef0e19acbb3c380fa6a8f1659d9
#
_entry.id   8025eef0e19acbb3c380fa6a8f1659d9
#
_cell.length_a   1.000
_cell.length_b   1.000
_cell.length_c   1.000
_cell.angle_alpha   90.00
_cell.angle_beta   90.00
_cell.angle_gamma   90.00
#
_symmetry.space_group_name_H-M   'P 1'
#
loop_
_entity.id
_entity.type
_entity.pdbx_description
1 polymer ?
#
loop_
_entity_poly.entity_id
_entity_poly.type
_entity_poly.pdbx_seq_one_letter_code
_entity_poly.pdbx_strand_id
1 'polypeptide(L)'
;MAILDAISEEINNSIFRKGHVNLGLSSALIGSGMAFDFKWFKSVVSKLETSGEDKELELLLIKEGIFIDYLDNVKVYDEKTQKERSFYNQRRRWLAVQFSSLFRGLRNLPGALVSFNIDYLDKIFQWMMLPRILTLGIIVIASFGMIFLDWVMAIKWWVILILLFFTFAMAIPDYLVNKRSIKTIKRIPFLFLLMFLNLFRLKGASKTFIHTQKG
;
A
#
# COMPACT_ATOMS: atom_id res chain seq x y z
N MET A 1 -14.57 10.13 -2.85
CA MET A 1 -13.57 9.06 -2.81
C MET A 1 -12.23 9.48 -3.38
N ALA A 2 -12.18 10.15 -4.54
CA ALA A 2 -10.93 10.56 -5.21
C ALA A 2 -9.92 11.30 -4.31
N ILE A 3 -10.37 12.22 -3.45
CA ILE A 3 -9.48 12.96 -2.53
C ILE A 3 -8.79 12.02 -1.52
N LEU A 4 -9.52 11.08 -0.93
CA LEU A 4 -8.92 10.12 0.01
C LEU A 4 -7.97 9.16 -0.69
N ASP A 5 -8.26 8.83 -1.96
CA ASP A 5 -7.37 8.04 -2.78
C ASP A 5 -6.08 8.80 -3.12
N ALA A 6 -6.18 10.08 -3.47
CA ALA A 6 -5.04 10.94 -3.70
C ALA A 6 -4.17 11.10 -2.42
N ILE A 7 -4.78 11.37 -1.27
CA ILE A 7 -4.06 11.44 0.02
C ILE A 7 -3.35 10.10 0.31
N SER A 8 -4.05 8.98 0.10
CA SER A 8 -3.46 7.65 0.28
C SER A 8 -2.28 7.40 -0.65
N GLU A 9 -2.34 7.91 -1.88
CA GLU A 9 -1.27 7.80 -2.87
C GLU A 9 -0.04 8.61 -2.44
N GLU A 10 -0.24 9.87 -2.00
CA GLU A 10 0.86 10.73 -1.56
C GLU A 10 1.56 10.18 -0.29
N ILE A 11 0.81 9.60 0.63
CA ILE A 11 1.41 8.88 1.76
C ILE A 11 2.26 7.68 1.28
N ASN A 12 1.83 6.96 0.23
CA ASN A 12 2.64 5.91 -0.38
C ASN A 12 3.89 6.46 -1.04
N ASN A 13 3.77 7.56 -1.81
CA ASN A 13 4.88 8.21 -2.47
C ASN A 13 5.93 8.64 -1.46
N SER A 14 5.51 9.28 -0.37
CA SER A 14 6.40 9.78 0.68
C SER A 14 7.09 8.65 1.45
N ILE A 15 6.33 7.65 1.93
CA ILE A 15 6.85 6.64 2.87
C ILE A 15 7.45 5.44 2.12
N PHE A 16 6.65 4.77 1.26
CA PHE A 16 7.01 3.48 0.68
C PHE A 16 7.73 3.57 -0.69
N ARG A 17 7.92 4.77 -1.22
CA ARG A 17 8.70 4.99 -2.44
C ARG A 17 9.90 5.86 -2.12
N LYS A 18 9.73 7.18 -2.02
CA LYS A 18 10.81 8.12 -1.73
C LYS A 18 11.55 7.81 -0.41
N GLY A 19 10.80 7.53 0.66
CA GLY A 19 11.39 7.21 1.97
C GLY A 19 12.26 5.96 1.94
N HIS A 20 11.81 4.89 1.24
CA HIS A 20 12.59 3.66 1.08
C HIS A 20 13.86 3.90 0.28
N VAL A 21 13.78 4.59 -0.85
CA VAL A 21 14.96 4.93 -1.68
C VAL A 21 15.97 5.76 -0.88
N ASN A 22 15.52 6.72 -0.08
CA ASN A 22 16.40 7.51 0.80
C ASN A 22 17.10 6.66 1.89
N LEU A 23 16.55 5.50 2.23
CA LEU A 23 17.15 4.53 3.16
C LEU A 23 18.00 3.46 2.44
N GLY A 24 18.15 3.55 1.11
CA GLY A 24 18.87 2.56 0.32
C GLY A 24 18.07 1.28 0.05
N LEU A 25 16.74 1.32 0.23
CA LEU A 25 15.82 0.22 -0.05
C LEU A 25 15.03 0.48 -1.34
N SER A 26 14.64 -0.58 -2.02
CA SER A 26 13.88 -0.49 -3.27
C SER A 26 12.50 0.13 -3.07
N SER A 27 12.12 1.00 -3.98
CA SER A 27 10.78 1.59 -4.07
C SER A 27 9.70 0.53 -4.31
N ALA A 28 8.45 0.85 -3.96
CA ALA A 28 7.30 0.07 -4.37
C ALA A 28 6.86 0.47 -5.78
N LEU A 29 6.63 -0.51 -6.66
CA LEU A 29 6.02 -0.29 -7.97
C LEU A 29 4.54 0.06 -7.87
N ILE A 30 4.07 0.83 -8.85
CA ILE A 30 2.67 1.19 -9.04
C ILE A 30 2.34 1.01 -10.52
N GLY A 31 1.16 0.52 -10.84
CA GLY A 31 0.73 0.23 -12.21
C GLY A 31 0.75 1.40 -13.20
N SER A 32 1.02 2.62 -12.75
CA SER A 32 1.19 3.82 -13.59
C SER A 32 2.59 4.43 -13.38
N GLY A 33 3.22 4.93 -14.46
CA GLY A 33 4.50 5.64 -14.38
C GLY A 33 5.70 4.75 -14.07
N MET A 34 5.73 3.53 -14.59
CA MET A 34 6.87 2.62 -14.48
C MET A 34 7.73 2.66 -15.74
N ALA A 35 9.05 2.57 -15.58
CA ALA A 35 10.00 2.42 -16.66
C ALA A 35 10.97 1.26 -16.33
N PHE A 36 11.28 0.45 -17.33
CA PHE A 36 12.11 -0.73 -17.18
C PHE A 36 13.16 -0.80 -18.31
N ASP A 37 14.26 -1.50 -18.07
CA ASP A 37 15.11 -1.96 -19.16
C ASP A 37 14.28 -2.81 -20.14
N PHE A 38 14.33 -2.45 -21.41
CA PHE A 38 13.49 -3.11 -22.42
C PHE A 38 13.80 -4.60 -22.58
N LYS A 39 15.09 -4.99 -22.53
CA LYS A 39 15.50 -6.38 -22.72
C LYS A 39 15.02 -7.23 -21.54
N TRP A 40 15.22 -6.72 -20.32
CA TRP A 40 14.74 -7.39 -19.12
C TRP A 40 13.21 -7.54 -19.14
N PHE A 41 12.49 -6.46 -19.37
CA PHE A 41 11.01 -6.46 -19.38
C PHE A 41 10.48 -7.45 -20.42
N LYS A 42 11.02 -7.45 -21.65
CA LYS A 42 10.64 -8.38 -22.71
C LYS A 42 10.84 -9.85 -22.32
N SER A 43 11.85 -10.16 -21.50
CA SER A 43 12.15 -11.53 -21.06
C SER A 43 11.19 -12.05 -19.98
N VAL A 44 10.52 -11.16 -19.24
CA VAL A 44 9.70 -11.53 -18.09
C VAL A 44 8.20 -11.27 -18.29
N VAL A 45 7.80 -10.34 -19.17
CA VAL A 45 6.41 -9.93 -19.34
C VAL A 45 5.47 -11.08 -19.71
N SER A 46 5.94 -12.05 -20.49
CA SER A 46 5.15 -13.23 -20.87
C SER A 46 4.92 -14.22 -19.72
N LYS A 47 5.63 -14.06 -18.61
CA LYS A 47 5.55 -14.92 -17.40
C LYS A 47 4.60 -14.37 -16.34
N LEU A 48 4.05 -13.17 -16.56
CA LEU A 48 3.12 -12.54 -15.61
C LEU A 48 1.75 -13.24 -15.68
N GLU A 49 1.22 -13.59 -14.51
CA GLU A 49 0.03 -14.46 -14.43
C GLU A 49 -1.17 -13.76 -13.79
N THR A 50 -0.97 -12.66 -13.06
CA THR A 50 -2.04 -12.02 -12.28
C THR A 50 -2.41 -10.64 -12.81
N SER A 51 -3.54 -10.13 -12.35
CA SER A 51 -3.98 -8.75 -12.59
C SER A 51 -3.25 -7.72 -11.71
N GLY A 52 -2.16 -8.13 -11.06
CA GLY A 52 -1.26 -7.30 -10.27
C GLY A 52 0.16 -7.39 -10.81
N GLU A 53 0.31 -7.09 -12.09
CA GLU A 53 1.57 -7.12 -12.84
C GLU A 53 2.66 -6.30 -12.17
N ASP A 54 2.32 -5.17 -11.54
CA ASP A 54 3.24 -4.33 -10.77
C ASP A 54 3.88 -5.10 -9.62
N LYS A 55 3.11 -5.87 -8.87
CA LYS A 55 3.61 -6.69 -7.75
C LYS A 55 4.42 -7.89 -8.19
N GLU A 56 4.07 -8.49 -9.33
CA GLU A 56 4.87 -9.59 -9.89
C GLU A 56 6.21 -9.10 -10.42
N LEU A 57 6.22 -7.97 -11.14
CA LEU A 57 7.46 -7.34 -11.62
C LEU A 57 8.34 -6.91 -10.44
N GLU A 58 7.76 -6.30 -9.41
CA GLU A 58 8.45 -5.91 -8.18
C GLU A 58 9.16 -7.11 -7.54
N LEU A 59 8.46 -8.25 -7.41
CA LEU A 59 9.04 -9.46 -6.83
C LEU A 59 10.18 -10.02 -7.67
N LEU A 60 10.04 -10.02 -9.00
CA LEU A 60 11.08 -10.50 -9.92
C LEU A 60 12.34 -9.63 -9.84
N LEU A 61 12.20 -8.31 -9.92
CA LEU A 61 13.32 -7.36 -9.82
C LEU A 61 14.12 -7.58 -8.53
N ILE A 62 13.44 -7.56 -7.40
CA ILE A 62 14.08 -7.64 -6.09
C ILE A 62 14.70 -9.02 -5.87
N LYS A 63 14.09 -10.08 -6.40
CA LYS A 63 14.66 -11.43 -6.38
C LYS A 63 15.97 -11.53 -7.16
N GLU A 64 16.09 -10.79 -8.26
CA GLU A 64 17.31 -10.70 -9.08
C GLU A 64 18.32 -9.69 -8.54
N GLY A 65 18.03 -9.02 -7.41
CA GLY A 65 18.87 -7.99 -6.82
C GLY A 65 18.88 -6.67 -7.60
N ILE A 66 17.86 -6.45 -8.44
CA ILE A 66 17.70 -5.21 -9.20
C ILE A 66 16.99 -4.18 -8.35
N PHE A 67 17.68 -3.06 -8.10
CA PHE A 67 17.15 -1.95 -7.31
C PHE A 67 16.05 -1.21 -8.07
N ILE A 68 14.98 -0.86 -7.38
CA ILE A 68 13.87 -0.08 -7.91
C ILE A 68 13.98 1.34 -7.36
N ASP A 69 14.31 2.28 -8.24
CA ASP A 69 14.43 3.70 -7.91
C ASP A 69 13.09 4.43 -7.95
N TYR A 70 13.05 5.64 -7.38
CA TYR A 70 11.91 6.55 -7.41
C TYR A 70 12.32 7.92 -7.92
N LEU A 71 11.82 8.30 -9.09
CA LEU A 71 12.11 9.58 -9.72
C LEU A 71 11.16 10.67 -9.22
N ASP A 72 11.54 11.37 -8.16
CA ASP A 72 10.74 12.43 -7.52
C ASP A 72 10.42 13.62 -8.46
N ASN A 73 11.31 13.86 -9.43
CA ASN A 73 11.18 14.97 -10.39
C ASN A 73 10.23 14.66 -11.56
N VAL A 74 9.83 13.39 -11.75
CA VAL A 74 8.95 12.96 -12.85
C VAL A 74 7.54 12.74 -12.32
N LYS A 75 6.62 13.61 -12.73
CA LYS A 75 5.22 13.54 -12.29
C LYS A 75 4.36 12.83 -13.32
N VAL A 76 3.66 11.80 -12.89
CA VAL A 76 2.64 11.10 -13.68
C VAL A 76 1.28 11.40 -13.06
N TYR A 77 0.35 11.91 -13.87
CA TYR A 77 -1.01 12.22 -13.44
C TYR A 77 -1.95 11.09 -13.81
N ASP A 78 -2.69 10.59 -12.83
CA ASP A 78 -3.68 9.54 -13.00
C ASP A 78 -5.05 9.96 -12.44
N GLU A 79 -6.11 9.63 -13.18
CA GLU A 79 -7.47 9.92 -12.76
C GLU A 79 -7.92 8.97 -11.66
N LYS A 80 -8.35 9.51 -10.52
CA LYS A 80 -8.78 8.74 -9.35
C LYS A 80 -10.27 8.35 -9.44
N THR A 81 -10.57 7.14 -8.97
CA THR A 81 -11.92 6.57 -8.97
C THR A 81 -12.88 7.40 -8.11
N GLN A 82 -13.96 7.88 -8.72
CA GLN A 82 -14.97 8.72 -8.05
C GLN A 82 -16.11 7.91 -7.43
N LYS A 83 -16.55 6.82 -8.09
CA LYS A 83 -17.69 6.00 -7.68
C LYS A 83 -17.32 5.07 -6.50
N GLU A 84 -18.15 5.03 -5.47
CA GLU A 84 -17.90 4.22 -4.26
C GLU A 84 -17.80 2.72 -4.57
N ARG A 85 -18.66 2.20 -5.45
CA ARG A 85 -18.65 0.78 -5.85
C ARG A 85 -17.35 0.41 -6.58
N SER A 86 -16.89 1.27 -7.49
CA SER A 86 -15.63 1.07 -8.22
C SER A 86 -14.44 1.11 -7.27
N PHE A 87 -14.42 2.07 -6.35
CA PHE A 87 -13.40 2.16 -5.30
C PHE A 87 -13.35 0.91 -4.42
N TYR A 88 -14.52 0.42 -3.97
CA TYR A 88 -14.62 -0.81 -3.18
C TYR A 88 -14.02 -2.02 -3.91
N ASN A 89 -14.41 -2.23 -5.17
CA ASN A 89 -13.93 -3.34 -5.99
C ASN A 89 -12.41 -3.26 -6.25
N GLN A 90 -11.90 -2.04 -6.53
CA GLN A 90 -10.49 -1.78 -6.73
C GLN A 90 -9.67 -2.11 -5.48
N ARG A 91 -10.10 -1.66 -4.30
CA ARG A 91 -9.43 -1.95 -3.02
C ARG A 91 -9.48 -3.43 -2.67
N ARG A 92 -10.59 -4.10 -2.91
CA ARG A 92 -10.72 -5.54 -2.74
C ARG A 92 -9.71 -6.30 -3.62
N ARG A 93 -9.59 -5.90 -4.90
CA ARG A 93 -8.62 -6.50 -5.81
C ARG A 93 -7.18 -6.26 -5.34
N TRP A 94 -6.82 -5.03 -4.98
CA TRP A 94 -5.48 -4.70 -4.49
C TRP A 94 -5.10 -5.51 -3.26
N LEU A 95 -6.02 -5.68 -2.33
CA LEU A 95 -5.80 -6.47 -1.14
C LEU A 95 -5.60 -7.97 -1.50
N ALA A 96 -6.41 -8.50 -2.41
CA ALA A 96 -6.26 -9.89 -2.88
C ALA A 96 -4.92 -10.11 -3.61
N VAL A 97 -4.48 -9.15 -4.43
CA VAL A 97 -3.17 -9.18 -5.10
C VAL A 97 -2.04 -9.11 -4.07
N GLN A 98 -2.11 -8.21 -3.10
CA GLN A 98 -1.11 -8.09 -2.03
C GLN A 98 -0.91 -9.42 -1.29
N PHE A 99 -1.98 -10.08 -0.84
CA PHE A 99 -1.88 -11.37 -0.16
C PHE A 99 -1.39 -12.48 -1.09
N SER A 100 -1.84 -12.51 -2.35
CA SER A 100 -1.33 -13.46 -3.33
C SER A 100 0.17 -13.31 -3.55
N SER A 101 0.65 -12.08 -3.70
CA SER A 101 2.08 -11.75 -3.85
C SER A 101 2.88 -12.09 -2.59
N LEU A 102 2.32 -11.82 -1.40
CA LEU A 102 2.92 -12.24 -0.13
C LEU A 102 3.14 -13.76 -0.09
N PHE A 103 2.08 -14.56 -0.37
CA PHE A 103 2.22 -16.03 -0.34
C PHE A 103 3.21 -16.56 -1.39
N ARG A 104 3.28 -15.93 -2.56
CA ARG A 104 4.32 -16.26 -3.56
C ARG A 104 5.71 -15.89 -3.06
N GLY A 105 5.86 -14.69 -2.48
CA GLY A 105 7.11 -14.20 -1.93
C GLY A 105 7.64 -15.05 -0.78
N LEU A 106 6.78 -15.52 0.11
CA LEU A 106 7.17 -16.36 1.25
C LEU A 106 7.87 -17.66 0.82
N ARG A 107 7.61 -18.18 -0.38
CA ARG A 107 8.28 -19.38 -0.89
C ARG A 107 9.79 -19.18 -1.09
N ASN A 108 10.22 -17.97 -1.42
CA ASN A 108 11.64 -17.64 -1.62
C ASN A 108 12.29 -17.01 -0.38
N LEU A 109 11.54 -16.86 0.72
CA LEU A 109 12.04 -16.25 1.96
C LEU A 109 13.29 -16.93 2.52
N PRO A 110 13.39 -18.27 2.58
CA PRO A 110 14.62 -18.93 3.05
C PRO A 110 15.86 -18.53 2.24
N GLY A 111 15.73 -18.47 0.91
CA GLY A 111 16.83 -18.03 0.03
C GLY A 111 17.22 -16.57 0.28
N ALA A 112 16.24 -15.68 0.45
CA ALA A 112 16.49 -14.26 0.75
C ALA A 112 17.18 -14.06 2.12
N LEU A 113 16.85 -14.88 3.12
CA LEU A 113 17.52 -14.87 4.42
C LEU A 113 18.98 -15.30 4.32
N VAL A 114 19.26 -16.40 3.57
CA VAL A 114 20.63 -16.89 3.40
C VAL A 114 21.50 -15.92 2.58
N SER A 115 20.92 -15.28 1.57
CA SER A 115 21.62 -14.29 0.73
C SER A 115 21.69 -12.89 1.32
N PHE A 116 21.13 -12.66 2.51
CA PHE A 116 20.99 -11.33 3.12
C PHE A 116 20.36 -10.29 2.18
N ASN A 117 19.37 -10.70 1.36
CA ASN A 117 18.66 -9.78 0.47
C ASN A 117 17.67 -8.95 1.31
N ILE A 118 18.16 -7.81 1.83
CA ILE A 118 17.40 -6.92 2.71
C ILE A 118 16.18 -6.33 2.00
N ASP A 119 16.31 -5.96 0.72
CA ASP A 119 15.20 -5.46 -0.10
C ASP A 119 14.05 -6.47 -0.20
N TYR A 120 14.40 -7.75 -0.37
CA TYR A 120 13.41 -8.82 -0.42
C TYR A 120 12.68 -8.97 0.91
N LEU A 121 13.44 -8.96 2.02
CA LEU A 121 12.87 -9.08 3.37
C LEU A 121 11.97 -7.90 3.70
N ASP A 122 12.41 -6.68 3.38
CA ASP A 122 11.62 -5.46 3.56
C ASP A 122 10.31 -5.52 2.74
N LYS A 123 10.37 -6.01 1.50
CA LYS A 123 9.19 -6.14 0.65
C LYS A 123 8.18 -7.14 1.19
N ILE A 124 8.64 -8.29 1.69
CA ILE A 124 7.77 -9.26 2.36
C ILE A 124 7.11 -8.62 3.58
N PHE A 125 7.88 -7.87 4.39
CA PHE A 125 7.36 -7.16 5.54
C PHE A 125 6.29 -6.12 5.15
N GLN A 126 6.53 -5.32 4.08
CA GLN A 126 5.53 -4.38 3.56
C GLN A 126 4.22 -5.08 3.15
N TRP A 127 4.30 -6.24 2.49
CA TRP A 127 3.10 -6.98 2.08
C TRP A 127 2.39 -7.68 3.24
N MET A 128 3.06 -7.93 4.36
CA MET A 128 2.43 -8.41 5.60
C MET A 128 1.63 -7.32 6.29
N MET A 129 1.94 -6.05 6.06
CA MET A 129 1.23 -4.94 6.68
C MET A 129 -0.23 -4.91 6.22
N LEU A 130 -1.13 -4.69 7.18
CA LEU A 130 -2.53 -4.42 6.88
C LEU A 130 -2.67 -3.06 6.15
N PRO A 131 -3.72 -2.89 5.33
CA PRO A 131 -4.05 -1.57 4.80
C PRO A 131 -4.07 -0.51 5.88
N ARG A 132 -3.44 0.63 5.65
CA ARG A 132 -3.26 1.71 6.66
C ARG A 132 -4.55 2.12 7.37
N ILE A 133 -5.67 2.13 6.65
CA ILE A 133 -6.96 2.46 7.24
C ILE A 133 -7.40 1.42 8.29
N LEU A 134 -7.06 0.14 8.08
CA LEU A 134 -7.31 -0.92 9.07
C LEU A 134 -6.36 -0.79 10.26
N THR A 135 -5.07 -0.58 9.99
CA THR A 135 -4.07 -0.34 11.04
C THR A 135 -4.46 0.86 11.91
N LEU A 136 -4.83 1.99 11.29
CA LEU A 136 -5.31 3.17 12.01
C LEU A 136 -6.53 2.85 12.88
N GLY A 137 -7.54 2.18 12.30
CA GLY A 137 -8.75 1.83 13.04
C GLY A 137 -8.48 0.89 14.21
N ILE A 138 -7.60 -0.11 14.05
CA ILE A 138 -7.19 -1.02 15.12
C ILE A 138 -6.48 -0.24 16.24
N ILE A 139 -5.54 0.64 15.90
CA ILE A 139 -4.84 1.46 16.89
C ILE A 139 -5.81 2.38 17.63
N VAL A 140 -6.77 3.01 16.94
CA VAL A 140 -7.83 3.81 17.57
C VAL A 140 -8.64 2.97 18.55
N ILE A 141 -9.13 1.82 18.11
CA ILE A 141 -9.92 0.90 18.97
C ILE A 141 -9.10 0.46 20.18
N ALA A 142 -7.83 0.08 19.99
CA ALA A 142 -6.93 -0.29 21.07
C ALA A 142 -6.68 0.87 22.05
N SER A 143 -6.44 2.09 21.54
CA SER A 143 -6.19 3.27 22.37
C SER A 143 -7.36 3.60 23.30
N PHE A 144 -8.60 3.49 22.80
CA PHE A 144 -9.79 3.72 23.63
C PHE A 144 -10.15 2.50 24.49
N GLY A 145 -10.03 1.29 23.96
CA GLY A 145 -10.37 0.06 24.69
C GLY A 145 -9.45 -0.19 25.89
N MET A 146 -8.16 0.11 25.76
CA MET A 146 -7.20 -0.07 26.86
C MET A 146 -7.44 0.86 28.04
N ILE A 147 -8.14 1.99 27.87
CA ILE A 147 -8.51 2.85 29.01
C ILE A 147 -9.31 2.07 30.07
N PHE A 148 -10.13 1.12 29.64
CA PHE A 148 -10.99 0.32 30.53
C PHE A 148 -10.29 -0.95 31.08
N LEU A 149 -9.16 -1.36 30.47
CA LEU A 149 -8.45 -2.59 30.83
C LEU A 149 -7.17 -2.30 31.61
N ASP A 150 -6.33 -1.41 31.10
CA ASP A 150 -5.03 -1.03 31.66
C ASP A 150 -4.66 0.37 31.19
N TRP A 151 -4.71 1.32 32.09
CA TRP A 151 -4.44 2.73 31.78
C TRP A 151 -2.97 2.99 31.36
N VAL A 152 -2.00 2.21 31.87
CA VAL A 152 -0.58 2.33 31.50
C VAL A 152 -0.38 1.87 30.05
N MET A 153 -1.02 0.79 29.67
CA MET A 153 -1.04 0.33 28.27
C MET A 153 -1.80 1.31 27.38
N ALA A 154 -2.88 1.91 27.85
CA ALA A 154 -3.60 2.94 27.10
C ALA A 154 -2.69 4.11 26.71
N ILE A 155 -1.84 4.61 27.61
CA ILE A 155 -0.87 5.68 27.32
C ILE A 155 0.04 5.28 26.16
N LYS A 156 0.58 4.04 26.14
CA LYS A 156 1.43 3.55 25.03
C LYS A 156 0.70 3.56 23.70
N TRP A 157 -0.54 3.10 23.67
CA TRP A 157 -1.37 3.11 22.46
C TRP A 157 -1.70 4.53 21.98
N TRP A 158 -1.93 5.47 22.92
CA TRP A 158 -2.14 6.87 22.57
C TRP A 158 -0.87 7.50 21.99
N VAL A 159 0.32 7.19 22.53
CA VAL A 159 1.58 7.65 21.95
C VAL A 159 1.77 7.13 20.53
N ILE A 160 1.51 5.83 20.29
CA ILE A 160 1.56 5.24 18.96
C ILE A 160 0.58 5.94 18.00
N LEU A 161 -0.65 6.22 18.46
CA LEU A 161 -1.67 6.90 17.66
C LEU A 161 -1.22 8.32 17.27
N ILE A 162 -0.67 9.08 18.21
CA ILE A 162 -0.16 10.44 17.97
C ILE A 162 1.01 10.39 16.96
N LEU A 163 1.96 9.48 17.14
CA LEU A 163 3.08 9.32 16.23
C LEU A 163 2.61 8.95 14.81
N LEU A 164 1.62 8.06 14.70
CA LEU A 164 1.04 7.68 13.41
C LEU A 164 0.36 8.86 12.71
N PHE A 165 -0.43 9.66 13.44
CA PHE A 165 -1.03 10.88 12.90
C PHE A 165 0.00 11.90 12.46
N PHE A 166 1.05 12.10 13.25
CA PHE A 166 2.15 12.99 12.91
C PHE A 166 2.88 12.54 11.63
N THR A 167 3.18 11.25 11.54
CA THR A 167 3.80 10.65 10.34
C THR A 167 2.94 10.86 9.10
N PHE A 168 1.64 10.63 9.18
CA PHE A 168 0.74 10.87 8.06
C PHE A 168 0.61 12.34 7.71
N ALA A 169 0.56 13.22 8.70
CA ALA A 169 0.50 14.66 8.48
C ALA A 169 1.74 15.17 7.73
N MET A 170 2.94 14.68 8.09
CA MET A 170 4.18 15.04 7.40
C MET A 170 4.25 14.46 5.97
N ALA A 171 3.59 13.33 5.71
CA ALA A 171 3.59 12.69 4.41
C ALA A 171 2.59 13.30 3.40
N ILE A 172 1.66 14.13 3.87
CA ILE A 172 0.64 14.76 3.02
C ILE A 172 1.14 16.14 2.57
N PRO A 173 1.27 16.39 1.25
CA PRO A 173 1.71 17.69 0.76
C PRO A 173 0.64 18.77 0.94
N ASP A 174 1.10 20.03 1.12
CA ASP A 174 0.26 21.19 1.45
C ASP A 174 -0.89 21.42 0.46
N TYR A 175 -0.68 21.12 -0.84
CA TYR A 175 -1.72 21.33 -1.86
C TYR A 175 -2.95 20.44 -1.65
N LEU A 176 -2.82 19.32 -0.92
CA LEU A 176 -3.95 18.46 -0.53
C LEU A 176 -4.61 18.89 0.79
N VAL A 177 -3.99 19.79 1.55
CA VAL A 177 -4.54 20.27 2.83
C VAL A 177 -5.49 21.43 2.57
N ASN A 178 -6.76 21.12 2.34
CA ASN A 178 -7.80 22.12 2.09
C ASN A 178 -9.12 21.74 2.80
N LYS A 179 -10.05 22.69 2.88
CA LYS A 179 -11.36 22.48 3.55
C LYS A 179 -12.12 21.26 3.02
N ARG A 180 -11.97 20.94 1.73
CA ARG A 180 -12.63 19.80 1.09
C ARG A 180 -12.03 18.48 1.57
N SER A 181 -10.71 18.41 1.68
CA SER A 181 -9.97 17.24 2.18
C SER A 181 -10.32 16.96 3.64
N ILE A 182 -10.31 18.00 4.49
CA ILE A 182 -10.68 17.90 5.91
C ILE A 182 -12.12 17.38 6.07
N LYS A 183 -13.07 17.89 5.27
CA LYS A 183 -14.44 17.38 5.28
C LYS A 183 -14.54 15.90 4.90
N THR A 184 -13.64 15.44 4.03
CA THR A 184 -13.65 14.06 3.54
C THR A 184 -13.09 13.06 4.57
N ILE A 185 -12.29 13.52 5.55
CA ILE A 185 -11.78 12.70 6.68
C ILE A 185 -12.95 12.09 7.48
N LYS A 186 -14.10 12.74 7.56
CA LYS A 186 -15.30 12.20 8.22
C LYS A 186 -15.77 10.85 7.63
N ARG A 187 -15.32 10.49 6.42
CA ARG A 187 -15.63 9.21 5.78
C ARG A 187 -14.69 8.07 6.17
N ILE A 188 -13.63 8.34 6.93
CA ILE A 188 -12.64 7.33 7.35
C ILE A 188 -13.29 6.16 8.11
N PRO A 189 -14.21 6.36 9.09
CA PRO A 189 -14.86 5.24 9.77
C PRO A 189 -15.65 4.32 8.82
N PHE A 190 -16.32 4.90 7.84
CA PHE A 190 -17.04 4.14 6.82
C PHE A 190 -16.06 3.34 5.94
N LEU A 191 -14.95 3.93 5.53
CA LEU A 191 -13.92 3.24 4.75
C LEU A 191 -13.24 2.12 5.56
N PHE A 192 -13.03 2.33 6.85
CA PHE A 192 -12.55 1.29 7.75
C PHE A 192 -13.46 0.07 7.71
N LEU A 193 -14.76 0.27 7.88
CA LEU A 193 -15.74 -0.82 7.83
C LEU A 193 -15.74 -1.52 6.47
N LEU A 194 -15.72 -0.77 5.37
CA LEU A 194 -15.64 -1.35 4.03
C LEU A 194 -14.37 -2.19 3.84
N MET A 195 -13.22 -1.70 4.28
CA MET A 195 -11.95 -2.42 4.16
C MET A 195 -11.93 -3.66 5.07
N PHE A 196 -12.50 -3.55 6.27
CA PHE A 196 -12.65 -4.69 7.17
C PHE A 196 -13.50 -5.80 6.55
N LEU A 197 -14.64 -5.45 5.95
CA LEU A 197 -15.48 -6.41 5.24
C LEU A 197 -14.78 -7.03 4.02
N ASN A 198 -13.90 -6.27 3.36
CA ASN A 198 -13.11 -6.78 2.24
C ASN A 198 -12.15 -7.91 2.63
N LEU A 199 -11.62 -7.92 3.87
CA LEU A 199 -10.75 -9.00 4.35
C LEU A 199 -11.42 -10.39 4.23
N PHE A 200 -12.73 -10.45 4.43
CA PHE A 200 -13.49 -11.72 4.38
C PHE A 200 -13.96 -12.09 2.95
N ARG A 201 -13.75 -11.20 1.96
CA ARG A 201 -14.26 -11.37 0.59
C ARG A 201 -13.17 -11.42 -0.48
N LEU A 202 -11.96 -11.85 -0.12
CA LEU A 202 -10.79 -11.85 -1.01
C LEU A 202 -10.80 -12.98 -2.05
N LYS A 203 -11.50 -14.09 -1.78
CA LYS A 203 -11.48 -15.29 -2.63
C LYS A 203 -11.86 -14.96 -4.07
N GLY A 204 -10.97 -15.29 -5.00
CA GLY A 204 -11.18 -15.10 -6.47
C GLY A 204 -10.94 -13.69 -7.01
N ALA A 205 -10.72 -12.67 -6.16
CA ALA A 205 -10.59 -11.27 -6.59
C ALA A 205 -9.27 -10.93 -7.30
N SER A 206 -8.24 -11.80 -7.20
CA SER A 206 -6.94 -11.61 -7.87
C SER A 206 -6.90 -12.14 -9.31
N LYS A 207 -7.85 -13.00 -9.71
CA LYS A 207 -7.83 -13.68 -11.00
C LYS A 207 -8.58 -12.95 -12.13
N THR A 208 -9.52 -12.07 -11.78
CA THR A 208 -10.36 -11.37 -12.76
C THR A 208 -9.98 -9.90 -12.84
N PHE A 209 -9.64 -9.47 -14.05
CA PHE A 209 -9.50 -8.04 -14.35
C PHE A 209 -10.87 -7.39 -14.34
N ILE A 210 -11.20 -6.71 -13.24
CA ILE A 210 -12.44 -5.94 -13.15
C ILE A 210 -12.16 -4.56 -13.73
N HIS A 211 -12.69 -4.28 -14.93
CA HIS A 211 -12.56 -2.97 -15.55
C HIS A 211 -13.22 -1.91 -14.66
N THR A 212 -12.43 -0.99 -14.14
CA THR A 212 -12.93 0.11 -13.31
C THR A 212 -13.44 1.21 -14.23
N GLN A 213 -14.75 1.40 -14.31
CA GLN A 213 -15.31 2.55 -15.03
C GLN A 213 -14.81 3.84 -14.37
N LYS A 214 -13.97 4.57 -15.07
CA LYS A 214 -13.64 5.96 -14.77
C LYS A 214 -14.90 6.77 -15.04
N GLY A 215 -15.32 7.58 -14.09
CA GLY A 215 -16.60 8.30 -14.10
C GLY A 215 -16.67 9.42 -15.08
#